data_35c7c19e6961b7cf291cd2a41bc5128a
#
_entry.id   35c7c19e6961b7cf291cd2a41bc5128a
#
_cell.length_a   1.000
_cell.length_b   1.000
_cell.length_c   1.000
_cell.angle_alpha   90.00
_cell.angle_beta   90.00
_cell.angle_gamma   90.00
#
_symmetry.space_group_name_H-M   'P 1'
#
loop_
_entity.id
_entity.type
_entity.pdbx_description
1 polymer ?
#
loop_
_entity_poly.entity_id
_entity_poly.type
_entity_poly.pdbx_seq_one_letter_code
_entity_poly.pdbx_strand_id
1 'polypeptide(L)'
;VVVHYNVIKQLIDELPVNIKVFIEGEEEIGSPTMALFIEQNREALEADVIIIADSGNVKIGVPTITTTLRGLVDGIIEVDQPMRPIHSGVGGGVVPDAFMVLSRIISSFHDDKGNLMIEGLTSTDMKVTELEESFLKKMLGSDDITLFDTESISKRLWLEPALDVLAIDAPPVKEAVNLVIPKARAKVSLRLPPTEDPDHAMKMLEEHIMKNIPWNASVKFIPNSKGSGVVADPNKPFTTELVNSFNSTWENETAYIGVGGSIPFANDFVREFPNAELVLIGAADEELGNAHAPNESVQIDHIEMLIESLVKTLKNI
;
A
#
# COMPACT_ATOMS: atom_id res chain seq x y z
N VAL A 1 -5.32 1.15 -20.97
CA VAL A 1 -5.91 1.78 -22.21
C VAL A 1 -6.26 0.74 -23.24
N VAL A 2 -5.31 -0.12 -23.71
CA VAL A 2 -5.51 -1.10 -24.82
C VAL A 2 -6.70 -2.03 -24.55
N VAL A 3 -6.79 -2.61 -23.36
CA VAL A 3 -7.89 -3.51 -22.95
C VAL A 3 -9.24 -2.81 -23.12
N HIS A 4 -9.45 -1.71 -22.40
CA HIS A 4 -10.75 -1.00 -22.38
C HIS A 4 -11.13 -0.42 -23.75
N TYR A 5 -10.16 0.07 -24.52
CA TYR A 5 -10.40 0.50 -25.91
C TYR A 5 -10.95 -0.65 -26.77
N ASN A 6 -10.34 -1.85 -26.67
CA ASN A 6 -10.81 -3.00 -27.45
C ASN A 6 -12.17 -3.53 -26.96
N VAL A 7 -12.45 -3.48 -25.66
CA VAL A 7 -13.80 -3.80 -25.14
C VAL A 7 -14.86 -2.89 -25.72
N ILE A 8 -14.64 -1.57 -25.64
CA ILE A 8 -15.57 -0.58 -26.22
C ILE A 8 -15.73 -0.78 -27.72
N LYS A 9 -14.62 -0.99 -28.45
CA LYS A 9 -14.64 -1.20 -29.90
C LYS A 9 -15.45 -2.45 -30.30
N GLN A 10 -15.36 -3.54 -29.53
CA GLN A 10 -16.12 -4.76 -29.80
C GLN A 10 -17.62 -4.61 -29.52
N LEU A 11 -17.99 -3.72 -28.59
CA LEU A 11 -19.39 -3.52 -28.18
C LEU A 11 -20.00 -2.24 -28.73
N ILE A 12 -19.32 -1.48 -29.57
CA ILE A 12 -19.72 -0.11 -29.96
C ILE A 12 -21.14 0.00 -30.47
N ASP A 13 -21.62 -1.01 -31.21
CA ASP A 13 -22.94 -1.05 -31.79
C ASP A 13 -24.01 -1.66 -30.85
N GLU A 14 -23.61 -2.29 -29.77
CA GLU A 14 -24.44 -3.06 -28.81
C GLU A 14 -24.16 -2.76 -27.37
N LEU A 15 -23.61 -1.57 -27.05
CA LEU A 15 -23.27 -1.18 -25.68
C LEU A 15 -24.53 -1.19 -24.79
N PRO A 16 -24.60 -2.05 -23.75
CA PRO A 16 -25.78 -2.13 -22.88
C PRO A 16 -25.81 -1.03 -21.82
N VAL A 17 -24.69 -0.31 -21.64
CA VAL A 17 -24.49 0.72 -20.61
C VAL A 17 -23.84 1.98 -21.18
N ASN A 18 -23.96 3.08 -20.45
CA ASN A 18 -23.21 4.29 -20.77
C ASN A 18 -21.77 4.13 -20.25
N ILE A 19 -20.80 4.50 -21.09
CA ILE A 19 -19.39 4.44 -20.73
C ILE A 19 -18.80 5.84 -20.68
N LYS A 20 -18.14 6.16 -19.59
CA LYS A 20 -17.28 7.34 -19.43
C LYS A 20 -15.84 6.84 -19.37
N VAL A 21 -14.98 7.47 -20.17
CA VAL A 21 -13.53 7.15 -20.17
C VAL A 21 -12.80 8.33 -19.55
N PHE A 22 -12.11 8.07 -18.47
CA PHE A 22 -11.24 9.03 -17.82
C PHE A 22 -9.79 8.54 -17.90
N ILE A 23 -8.89 9.40 -18.38
CA ILE A 23 -7.45 9.08 -18.51
C ILE A 23 -6.70 10.05 -17.64
N GLU A 24 -6.03 9.51 -16.64
CA GLU A 24 -5.20 10.21 -15.68
C GLU A 24 -3.73 10.09 -16.09
N GLY A 25 -2.94 11.13 -15.89
CA GLY A 25 -1.54 11.20 -16.31
C GLY A 25 -0.56 11.67 -15.23
N GLU A 26 -1.01 11.80 -13.96
CA GLU A 26 -0.21 12.28 -12.83
C GLU A 26 -0.07 11.23 -11.72
N GLU A 27 -0.52 9.98 -11.94
CA GLU A 27 -0.56 8.95 -10.89
C GLU A 27 0.82 8.74 -10.30
N GLU A 28 1.85 8.60 -11.11
CA GLU A 28 3.24 8.33 -10.72
C GLU A 28 3.91 9.46 -9.92
N ILE A 29 3.29 10.62 -9.85
CA ILE A 29 3.72 11.74 -8.98
C ILE A 29 2.72 12.02 -7.84
N GLY A 30 1.80 11.07 -7.58
CA GLY A 30 0.83 11.13 -6.50
C GLY A 30 -0.45 11.90 -6.81
N SER A 31 -0.81 12.09 -8.08
CA SER A 31 -2.07 12.71 -8.55
C SER A 31 -2.44 14.04 -7.85
N PRO A 32 -1.53 15.03 -7.80
CA PRO A 32 -1.70 16.23 -6.96
C PRO A 32 -2.93 17.08 -7.32
N THR A 33 -3.45 16.97 -8.55
CA THR A 33 -4.60 17.75 -9.00
C THR A 33 -5.92 16.97 -8.97
N MET A 34 -5.88 15.66 -8.72
CA MET A 34 -7.00 14.77 -8.89
C MET A 34 -8.18 15.06 -7.95
N ALA A 35 -7.93 15.26 -6.67
CA ALA A 35 -9.00 15.52 -5.70
C ALA A 35 -9.85 16.73 -6.12
N LEU A 36 -9.18 17.83 -6.50
CA LEU A 36 -9.84 19.06 -6.97
C LEU A 36 -10.56 18.82 -8.31
N PHE A 37 -9.97 18.04 -9.22
CA PHE A 37 -10.58 17.73 -10.51
C PHE A 37 -11.87 16.94 -10.34
N ILE A 38 -11.88 15.91 -9.50
CA ILE A 38 -13.06 15.09 -9.22
C ILE A 38 -14.17 15.95 -8.59
N GLU A 39 -13.83 16.78 -7.60
CA GLU A 39 -14.78 17.70 -6.96
C GLU A 39 -15.46 18.64 -7.99
N GLN A 40 -14.66 19.26 -8.87
CA GLN A 40 -15.14 20.20 -9.88
C GLN A 40 -15.93 19.54 -11.02
N ASN A 41 -15.70 18.26 -11.28
CA ASN A 41 -16.32 17.54 -12.40
C ASN A 41 -17.23 16.39 -11.92
N ARG A 42 -17.72 16.46 -10.69
CA ARG A 42 -18.49 15.39 -10.05
C ARG A 42 -19.63 14.88 -10.92
N GLU A 43 -20.47 15.77 -11.46
CA GLU A 43 -21.61 15.41 -12.32
C GLU A 43 -21.16 14.66 -13.59
N ALA A 44 -20.06 15.08 -14.20
CA ALA A 44 -19.51 14.42 -15.39
C ALA A 44 -18.91 13.05 -15.08
N LEU A 45 -18.39 12.84 -13.86
CA LEU A 45 -17.72 11.60 -13.44
C LEU A 45 -18.65 10.62 -12.74
N GLU A 46 -19.85 11.03 -12.30
CA GLU A 46 -20.79 10.15 -11.62
C GLU A 46 -21.07 8.88 -12.44
N ALA A 47 -20.96 7.72 -11.79
CA ALA A 47 -21.18 6.41 -12.39
C ALA A 47 -21.66 5.40 -11.34
N ASP A 48 -22.35 4.34 -11.79
CA ASP A 48 -22.76 3.23 -10.92
C ASP A 48 -21.58 2.29 -10.61
N VAL A 49 -20.65 2.16 -11.56
CA VAL A 49 -19.44 1.33 -11.46
C VAL A 49 -18.23 2.16 -11.89
N ILE A 50 -17.17 2.11 -11.11
CA ILE A 50 -15.88 2.75 -11.38
C ILE A 50 -14.81 1.66 -11.50
N ILE A 51 -14.24 1.51 -12.69
CA ILE A 51 -13.16 0.54 -12.93
C ILE A 51 -11.83 1.31 -12.97
N ILE A 52 -10.97 1.00 -12.03
CA ILE A 52 -9.58 1.50 -11.99
C ILE A 52 -8.68 0.39 -12.56
N ALA A 53 -8.04 0.68 -13.69
CA ALA A 53 -7.22 -0.27 -14.43
C ALA A 53 -5.73 -0.11 -14.09
N ASP A 54 -5.42 -0.12 -12.81
CA ASP A 54 -4.09 0.13 -12.24
C ASP A 54 -3.73 -0.92 -11.18
N SER A 55 -4.06 -2.16 -11.45
CA SER A 55 -3.65 -3.31 -10.63
C SER A 55 -3.24 -4.47 -11.54
N GLY A 56 -2.82 -5.59 -10.96
CA GLY A 56 -2.34 -6.73 -11.71
C GLY A 56 -2.89 -8.05 -11.19
N ASN A 57 -2.53 -9.10 -11.89
CA ASN A 57 -2.81 -10.47 -11.51
C ASN A 57 -1.73 -10.98 -10.56
N VAL A 58 -2.11 -11.80 -9.59
CA VAL A 58 -1.16 -12.36 -8.61
C VAL A 58 -0.12 -13.27 -9.27
N LYS A 59 -0.52 -14.01 -10.31
CA LYS A 59 0.33 -14.92 -11.08
C LYS A 59 -0.08 -14.92 -12.55
N ILE A 60 0.81 -15.40 -13.42
CA ILE A 60 0.48 -15.65 -14.82
C ILE A 60 -0.66 -16.67 -14.90
N GLY A 61 -1.67 -16.35 -15.71
CA GLY A 61 -2.84 -17.19 -15.96
C GLY A 61 -3.88 -17.23 -14.83
N VAL A 62 -3.73 -16.45 -13.76
CA VAL A 62 -4.67 -16.37 -12.64
C VAL A 62 -5.40 -15.02 -12.66
N PRO A 63 -6.67 -14.96 -13.07
CA PRO A 63 -7.44 -13.73 -13.05
C PRO A 63 -7.58 -13.21 -11.63
N THR A 64 -7.42 -11.93 -11.42
CA THR A 64 -7.33 -11.37 -10.08
C THR A 64 -8.20 -10.14 -9.92
N ILE A 65 -8.90 -10.07 -8.79
CA ILE A 65 -9.59 -8.86 -8.30
C ILE A 65 -8.80 -8.31 -7.12
N THR A 66 -8.40 -7.06 -7.21
CA THR A 66 -7.83 -6.34 -6.07
C THR A 66 -8.96 -5.83 -5.19
N THR A 67 -9.04 -6.33 -3.97
CA THR A 67 -10.14 -6.02 -3.04
C THR A 67 -9.78 -4.97 -2.00
N THR A 68 -8.48 -4.71 -1.81
CA THR A 68 -8.01 -3.74 -0.82
C THR A 68 -6.76 -3.00 -1.27
N LEU A 69 -6.70 -1.72 -0.91
CA LEU A 69 -5.47 -0.93 -0.93
C LEU A 69 -5.15 -0.49 0.49
N ARG A 70 -3.89 -0.58 0.89
CA ARG A 70 -3.47 -0.16 2.23
C ARG A 70 -3.41 1.36 2.33
N GLY A 71 -3.75 1.86 3.52
CA GLY A 71 -3.47 3.24 3.91
C GLY A 71 -2.01 3.44 4.32
N LEU A 72 -1.69 4.68 4.65
CA LEU A 72 -0.34 5.09 5.05
C LEU A 72 -0.39 6.26 6.03
N VAL A 73 0.47 6.23 7.03
CA VAL A 73 0.91 7.42 7.74
C VAL A 73 2.43 7.40 7.86
N ASP A 74 3.07 8.55 7.74
CA ASP A 74 4.50 8.66 7.96
C ASP A 74 4.87 9.90 8.77
N GLY A 75 6.04 9.88 9.38
CA GLY A 75 6.55 10.98 10.15
C GLY A 75 8.02 10.83 10.50
N ILE A 76 8.55 11.86 11.13
CA ILE A 76 9.95 11.93 11.54
C ILE A 76 10.04 11.91 13.07
N ILE A 77 10.79 10.97 13.60
CA ILE A 77 11.20 10.95 15.00
C ILE A 77 12.50 11.76 15.09
N GLU A 78 12.46 12.85 15.84
CA GLU A 78 13.61 13.71 16.06
C GLU A 78 14.04 13.65 17.54
N VAL A 79 15.28 13.25 17.76
CA VAL A 79 15.95 13.34 19.06
C VAL A 79 16.85 14.56 19.04
N ASP A 80 16.64 15.51 19.96
CA ASP A 80 17.45 16.72 20.11
C ASP A 80 17.76 16.99 21.58
N GLN A 81 18.88 16.45 22.04
CA GLN A 81 19.33 16.62 23.42
C GLN A 81 19.82 18.06 23.64
N PRO A 82 19.45 18.71 24.75
CA PRO A 82 19.82 20.11 25.05
C PRO A 82 21.29 20.22 25.48
N MET A 83 22.21 19.71 24.66
CA MET A 83 23.64 19.72 24.91
C MET A 83 24.44 19.94 23.63
N ARG A 84 25.68 20.42 23.75
CA ARG A 84 26.66 20.42 22.66
C ARG A 84 27.26 19.03 22.46
N PRO A 85 27.78 18.69 21.29
CA PRO A 85 28.61 17.49 21.12
C PRO A 85 29.77 17.51 22.14
N ILE A 86 30.00 16.38 22.80
CA ILE A 86 31.05 16.26 23.81
C ILE A 86 31.88 14.99 23.55
N HIS A 87 33.19 15.07 23.83
CA HIS A 87 34.07 13.91 23.69
C HIS A 87 33.52 12.70 24.48
N SER A 88 33.47 11.53 23.85
CA SER A 88 32.86 10.32 24.46
C SER A 88 33.55 9.87 25.76
N GLY A 89 34.85 10.11 25.88
CA GLY A 89 35.60 9.86 27.13
C GLY A 89 35.30 10.87 28.28
N VAL A 90 34.56 11.97 27.96
CA VAL A 90 34.19 12.99 28.96
C VAL A 90 32.71 12.85 29.36
N GLY A 91 31.82 12.64 28.39
CA GLY A 91 30.37 12.59 28.60
C GLY A 91 29.77 11.20 28.47
N GLY A 92 30.47 10.25 27.83
CA GLY A 92 29.98 8.90 27.64
C GLY A 92 29.71 8.17 28.95
N GLY A 93 28.62 7.44 29.02
CA GLY A 93 28.14 6.75 30.21
C GLY A 93 27.41 7.64 31.25
N VAL A 94 27.37 8.96 31.02
CA VAL A 94 26.67 9.92 31.90
C VAL A 94 25.49 10.57 31.23
N VAL A 95 25.62 10.91 29.93
CA VAL A 95 24.53 11.53 29.16
C VAL A 95 24.01 10.57 28.08
N PRO A 96 22.70 10.57 27.81
CA PRO A 96 22.14 9.74 26.72
C PRO A 96 22.68 10.19 25.37
N ASP A 97 23.20 9.24 24.58
CA ASP A 97 23.52 9.41 23.18
C ASP A 97 22.24 9.41 22.33
N ALA A 98 22.11 10.32 21.37
CA ALA A 98 20.89 10.46 20.58
C ALA A 98 20.60 9.22 19.72
N PHE A 99 21.62 8.51 19.22
CA PHE A 99 21.40 7.26 18.48
C PHE A 99 20.89 6.15 19.37
N MET A 100 21.39 6.05 20.61
CA MET A 100 20.90 5.06 21.56
C MET A 100 19.45 5.33 21.95
N VAL A 101 19.07 6.60 22.11
CA VAL A 101 17.67 7.01 22.34
C VAL A 101 16.81 6.58 21.16
N LEU A 102 17.19 6.98 19.94
CA LEU A 102 16.47 6.67 18.70
C LEU A 102 16.36 5.16 18.46
N SER A 103 17.46 4.42 18.65
CA SER A 103 17.48 2.96 18.48
C SER A 103 16.53 2.24 19.44
N ARG A 104 16.40 2.71 20.67
CA ARG A 104 15.45 2.13 21.63
C ARG A 104 14.00 2.41 21.27
N ILE A 105 13.70 3.59 20.75
CA ILE A 105 12.36 3.90 20.22
C ILE A 105 12.07 3.02 19.01
N ILE A 106 12.98 2.91 18.05
CA ILE A 106 12.82 2.06 16.87
C ILE A 106 12.63 0.59 17.29
N SER A 107 13.44 0.08 18.20
CA SER A 107 13.33 -1.31 18.65
C SER A 107 12.02 -1.61 19.40
N SER A 108 11.32 -0.59 19.90
CA SER A 108 10.03 -0.78 20.59
C SER A 108 8.86 -1.01 19.64
N PHE A 109 9.01 -0.77 18.33
CA PHE A 109 7.94 -0.98 17.36
C PHE A 109 7.64 -2.46 17.12
N HIS A 110 8.59 -3.35 17.37
CA HIS A 110 8.41 -4.79 17.13
C HIS A 110 8.87 -5.61 18.34
N ASP A 111 8.20 -6.74 18.55
CA ASP A 111 8.68 -7.76 19.47
C ASP A 111 9.76 -8.65 18.83
N ASP A 112 10.29 -9.61 19.61
CA ASP A 112 11.33 -10.55 19.14
C ASP A 112 10.85 -11.49 18.00
N LYS A 113 9.53 -11.54 17.73
CA LYS A 113 8.93 -12.31 16.63
C LYS A 113 8.59 -11.45 15.42
N GLY A 114 8.84 -10.14 15.50
CA GLY A 114 8.50 -9.18 14.44
C GLY A 114 7.04 -8.76 14.43
N ASN A 115 6.28 -8.97 15.49
CA ASN A 115 4.93 -8.44 15.60
C ASN A 115 4.98 -6.95 15.94
N LEU A 116 4.08 -6.17 15.32
CA LEU A 116 3.98 -4.74 15.61
C LEU A 116 3.39 -4.51 16.99
N MET A 117 4.03 -3.64 17.77
CA MET A 117 3.72 -3.37 19.18
C MET A 117 3.00 -2.02 19.41
N ILE A 118 2.49 -1.38 18.36
CA ILE A 118 1.68 -0.16 18.48
C ILE A 118 0.27 -0.57 18.89
N GLU A 119 -0.09 -0.28 20.14
CA GLU A 119 -1.40 -0.60 20.69
C GLU A 119 -2.51 0.25 20.02
N GLY A 120 -3.72 -0.31 19.91
CA GLY A 120 -4.91 0.39 19.41
C GLY A 120 -5.13 0.32 17.91
N LEU A 121 -4.17 -0.17 17.13
CA LEU A 121 -4.36 -0.44 15.70
C LEU A 121 -5.17 -1.73 15.52
N THR A 122 -6.01 -1.75 14.48
CA THR A 122 -6.87 -2.88 14.13
C THR A 122 -6.37 -3.57 12.87
N SER A 123 -6.80 -4.81 12.64
CA SER A 123 -6.65 -5.52 11.36
C SER A 123 -7.96 -5.47 10.60
N THR A 124 -7.92 -5.56 9.28
CA THR A 124 -9.13 -5.72 8.46
C THR A 124 -9.45 -7.21 8.31
N ASP A 125 -10.69 -7.60 8.59
CA ASP A 125 -11.15 -8.98 8.38
C ASP A 125 -11.80 -9.13 7.00
N MET A 126 -11.02 -9.63 6.04
CA MET A 126 -11.47 -9.90 4.68
C MET A 126 -10.88 -11.19 4.14
N LYS A 127 -11.61 -11.82 3.23
CA LYS A 127 -11.10 -12.99 2.50
C LYS A 127 -10.09 -12.52 1.45
N VAL A 128 -8.88 -13.06 1.52
CA VAL A 128 -7.83 -12.90 0.51
C VAL A 128 -7.28 -14.27 0.12
N THR A 129 -6.77 -14.38 -1.09
CA THR A 129 -6.06 -15.58 -1.56
C THR A 129 -4.71 -15.66 -0.85
N GLU A 130 -4.43 -16.79 -0.22
CA GLU A 130 -3.16 -16.99 0.50
C GLU A 130 -1.99 -17.11 -0.49
N LEU A 131 -0.91 -16.39 -0.21
CA LEU A 131 0.35 -16.49 -0.94
C LEU A 131 1.23 -17.58 -0.34
N GLU A 132 1.80 -18.39 -1.20
CA GLU A 132 2.82 -19.35 -0.77
C GLU A 132 4.15 -18.64 -0.47
N GLU A 133 4.85 -19.08 0.57
CA GLU A 133 6.17 -18.56 0.95
C GLU A 133 7.16 -18.60 -0.21
N SER A 134 7.18 -19.70 -0.97
CA SER A 134 8.03 -19.86 -2.15
C SER A 134 7.77 -18.81 -3.22
N PHE A 135 6.51 -18.44 -3.43
CA PHE A 135 6.14 -17.39 -4.37
C PHE A 135 6.61 -16.02 -3.89
N LEU A 136 6.37 -15.68 -2.61
CA LEU A 136 6.85 -14.43 -2.03
C LEU A 136 8.38 -14.31 -2.10
N LYS A 137 9.12 -15.37 -1.75
CA LYS A 137 10.59 -15.37 -1.85
C LYS A 137 11.07 -15.12 -3.27
N LYS A 138 10.40 -15.73 -4.27
CA LYS A 138 10.70 -15.49 -5.68
C LYS A 138 10.48 -14.03 -6.07
N MET A 139 9.36 -13.42 -5.67
CA MET A 139 9.08 -11.98 -5.88
C MET A 139 10.15 -11.09 -5.22
N LEU A 140 10.61 -11.46 -4.03
CA LEU A 140 11.67 -10.74 -3.30
C LEU A 140 13.09 -11.00 -3.86
N GLY A 141 13.22 -11.90 -4.84
CA GLY A 141 14.48 -12.16 -5.57
C GLY A 141 15.49 -13.04 -4.85
N SER A 142 15.13 -13.74 -3.77
CA SER A 142 16.03 -14.66 -3.08
C SER A 142 15.28 -15.70 -2.25
N ASP A 143 15.67 -16.95 -2.38
CA ASP A 143 15.16 -18.06 -1.56
C ASP A 143 15.71 -18.04 -0.11
N ASP A 144 16.81 -17.34 0.12
CA ASP A 144 17.50 -17.28 1.43
C ASP A 144 16.92 -16.20 2.36
N ILE A 145 15.88 -15.47 1.95
CA ILE A 145 15.24 -14.45 2.81
C ILE A 145 14.53 -15.14 3.97
N THR A 146 14.84 -14.68 5.19
CA THR A 146 14.10 -15.04 6.39
C THR A 146 12.84 -14.18 6.50
N LEU A 147 11.69 -14.82 6.50
CA LEU A 147 10.40 -14.15 6.76
C LEU A 147 10.09 -14.20 8.26
N PHE A 148 9.31 -13.24 8.73
CA PHE A 148 8.73 -13.32 10.07
C PHE A 148 7.76 -14.51 10.15
N ASP A 149 7.68 -15.14 11.32
CA ASP A 149 6.71 -16.18 11.58
C ASP A 149 5.28 -15.59 11.53
N THR A 150 4.40 -16.18 10.71
CA THR A 150 3.03 -15.71 10.53
C THR A 150 2.10 -16.86 10.14
N GLU A 151 0.85 -16.79 10.59
CA GLU A 151 -0.19 -17.74 10.20
C GLU A 151 -0.68 -17.51 8.75
N SER A 152 -0.56 -16.28 8.24
CA SER A 152 -0.96 -15.90 6.89
C SER A 152 -0.09 -14.77 6.36
N ILE A 153 0.67 -15.07 5.31
CA ILE A 153 1.49 -14.08 4.59
C ILE A 153 0.60 -13.00 3.99
N SER A 154 -0.48 -13.40 3.36
CA SER A 154 -1.41 -12.49 2.68
C SER A 154 -2.09 -11.52 3.63
N LYS A 155 -2.55 -11.99 4.79
CA LYS A 155 -3.14 -11.10 5.81
C LYS A 155 -2.12 -10.11 6.31
N ARG A 156 -0.90 -10.55 6.61
CA ARG A 156 0.17 -9.69 7.10
C ARG A 156 0.58 -8.64 6.07
N LEU A 157 0.61 -8.99 4.79
CA LEU A 157 0.93 -8.06 3.71
C LEU A 157 -0.16 -7.03 3.44
N TRP A 158 -1.44 -7.40 3.56
CA TRP A 158 -2.54 -6.59 3.01
C TRP A 158 -3.56 -6.11 4.02
N LEU A 159 -3.73 -6.82 5.15
CA LEU A 159 -4.84 -6.61 6.08
C LEU A 159 -4.39 -6.23 7.50
N GLU A 160 -3.10 -6.27 7.77
CA GLU A 160 -2.51 -5.93 9.07
C GLU A 160 -1.61 -4.68 8.97
N PRO A 161 -1.43 -3.93 10.07
CA PRO A 161 -0.51 -2.81 10.07
C PRO A 161 0.94 -3.29 9.98
N ALA A 162 1.80 -2.51 9.31
CA ALA A 162 3.23 -2.79 9.25
C ALA A 162 4.04 -1.50 9.25
N LEU A 163 5.13 -1.46 10.01
CA LEU A 163 5.98 -0.28 10.14
C LEU A 163 7.38 -0.56 9.63
N ASP A 164 7.88 0.38 8.82
CA ASP A 164 9.25 0.38 8.31
C ASP A 164 9.98 1.67 8.67
N VAL A 165 11.29 1.56 8.87
CA VAL A 165 12.20 2.71 9.02
C VAL A 165 12.79 3.02 7.65
N LEU A 166 12.35 4.13 7.05
CA LEU A 166 12.74 4.49 5.67
C LEU A 166 14.10 5.17 5.59
N ALA A 167 14.49 5.92 6.63
CA ALA A 167 15.77 6.63 6.66
C ALA A 167 16.19 6.92 8.10
N ILE A 168 17.51 7.03 8.29
CA ILE A 168 18.13 7.50 9.54
C ILE A 168 19.19 8.54 9.17
N ASP A 169 19.10 9.73 9.75
CA ASP A 169 20.16 10.73 9.67
C ASP A 169 21.23 10.44 10.72
N ALA A 170 22.37 10.00 10.26
CA ALA A 170 23.55 9.69 11.04
C ALA A 170 24.84 10.11 10.31
N PRO A 171 25.92 10.48 11.00
CA PRO A 171 27.20 10.65 10.35
C PRO A 171 27.64 9.37 9.66
N PRO A 172 28.20 9.45 8.44
CA PRO A 172 28.79 8.28 7.78
C PRO A 172 29.87 7.66 8.67
N VAL A 173 29.93 6.32 8.75
CA VAL A 173 30.90 5.59 9.60
C VAL A 173 32.33 6.06 9.38
N LYS A 174 32.73 6.37 8.12
CA LYS A 174 34.05 6.89 7.78
C LYS A 174 34.37 8.29 8.33
N GLU A 175 33.33 9.04 8.72
CA GLU A 175 33.44 10.41 9.27
C GLU A 175 33.22 10.42 10.81
N ALA A 176 33.01 9.23 11.40
CA ALA A 176 32.74 9.09 12.82
C ALA A 176 33.97 9.53 13.65
N VAL A 177 33.70 10.28 14.70
CA VAL A 177 34.68 10.76 15.66
C VAL A 177 34.21 10.42 17.08
N ASN A 178 35.11 10.46 18.06
CA ASN A 178 34.81 10.08 19.43
C ASN A 178 33.94 11.12 20.19
N LEU A 179 32.73 11.34 19.71
CA LEU A 179 31.75 12.29 20.27
C LEU A 179 30.47 11.57 20.71
N VAL A 180 29.88 12.01 21.82
CA VAL A 180 28.47 11.77 22.14
C VAL A 180 27.64 12.76 21.31
N ILE A 181 26.78 12.23 20.46
CA ILE A 181 26.00 13.00 19.48
C ILE A 181 24.66 13.42 20.09
N PRO A 182 24.34 14.73 20.07
CA PRO A 182 23.09 15.22 20.67
C PRO A 182 21.86 15.07 19.78
N LYS A 183 22.03 14.87 18.47
CA LYS A 183 20.92 14.85 17.49
C LYS A 183 20.93 13.59 16.65
N ALA A 184 19.73 13.03 16.44
CA ALA A 184 19.47 11.94 15.51
C ALA A 184 18.03 12.02 15.01
N ARG A 185 17.79 11.58 13.77
CA ARG A 185 16.43 11.53 13.21
C ARG A 185 16.21 10.22 12.47
N ALA A 186 14.97 9.74 12.49
CA ALA A 186 14.54 8.67 11.62
C ALA A 186 13.20 9.03 10.98
N LYS A 187 13.03 8.67 9.70
CA LYS A 187 11.73 8.68 9.05
C LYS A 187 11.13 7.28 9.16
N VAL A 188 9.91 7.20 9.70
CA VAL A 188 9.14 5.96 9.82
C VAL A 188 7.90 6.03 8.97
N SER A 189 7.50 4.88 8.42
CA SER A 189 6.29 4.72 7.61
C SER A 189 5.47 3.56 8.17
N LEU A 190 4.23 3.84 8.53
CA LEU A 190 3.27 2.86 9.02
C LEU A 190 2.21 2.64 7.94
N ARG A 191 2.25 1.46 7.32
CA ARG A 191 1.19 0.99 6.43
C ARG A 191 -0.02 0.57 7.25
N LEU A 192 -1.19 1.02 6.82
CA LEU A 192 -2.44 0.83 7.54
C LEU A 192 -3.29 -0.27 6.91
N PRO A 193 -3.99 -1.06 7.69
CA PRO A 193 -5.08 -1.89 7.19
C PRO A 193 -6.09 -1.04 6.39
N PRO A 194 -6.76 -1.61 5.40
CA PRO A 194 -7.65 -0.85 4.51
C PRO A 194 -8.76 -0.06 5.21
N THR A 195 -9.20 -0.52 6.38
CA THR A 195 -10.29 0.10 7.15
C THR A 195 -9.82 0.98 8.31
N GLU A 196 -8.50 1.10 8.52
CA GLU A 196 -7.95 1.90 9.62
C GLU A 196 -8.02 3.41 9.29
N ASP A 197 -8.45 4.20 10.27
CA ASP A 197 -8.48 5.66 10.15
C ASP A 197 -7.06 6.25 10.27
N PRO A 198 -6.58 7.02 9.28
CA PRO A 198 -5.22 7.56 9.31
C PRO A 198 -4.97 8.55 10.44
N ASP A 199 -5.97 9.31 10.89
CA ASP A 199 -5.81 10.25 12.01
C ASP A 199 -5.70 9.48 13.32
N HIS A 200 -6.49 8.42 13.49
CA HIS A 200 -6.35 7.50 14.62
C HIS A 200 -4.98 6.82 14.62
N ALA A 201 -4.56 6.27 13.49
CA ALA A 201 -3.26 5.59 13.38
C ALA A 201 -2.07 6.53 13.62
N MET A 202 -2.12 7.77 13.12
CA MET A 202 -1.09 8.78 13.38
C MET A 202 -0.98 9.07 14.88
N LYS A 203 -2.11 9.18 15.57
CA LYS A 203 -2.16 9.40 17.02
C LYS A 203 -1.59 8.19 17.77
N MET A 204 -1.95 6.96 17.40
CA MET A 204 -1.40 5.74 18.04
C MET A 204 0.12 5.63 17.85
N LEU A 205 0.61 5.98 16.66
CA LEU A 205 2.04 6.02 16.37
C LEU A 205 2.76 7.05 17.26
N GLU A 206 2.23 8.27 17.38
CA GLU A 206 2.79 9.30 18.25
C GLU A 206 2.76 8.88 19.72
N GLU A 207 1.65 8.36 20.21
CA GLU A 207 1.52 7.88 21.59
C GLU A 207 2.51 6.77 21.90
N HIS A 208 2.71 5.82 20.99
CA HIS A 208 3.69 4.75 21.13
C HIS A 208 5.12 5.32 21.24
N ILE A 209 5.50 6.25 20.36
CA ILE A 209 6.81 6.90 20.38
C ILE A 209 7.01 7.62 21.72
N MET A 210 6.05 8.43 22.15
CA MET A 210 6.16 9.21 23.38
C MET A 210 6.21 8.33 24.63
N LYS A 211 5.46 7.22 24.66
CA LYS A 211 5.48 6.23 25.75
C LYS A 211 6.83 5.53 25.89
N ASN A 212 7.55 5.35 24.79
CA ASN A 212 8.80 4.59 24.75
C ASN A 212 10.07 5.45 24.74
N ILE A 213 9.98 6.74 25.08
CA ILE A 213 11.15 7.60 25.24
C ILE A 213 11.98 7.14 26.44
N PRO A 214 13.23 6.70 26.22
CA PRO A 214 14.09 6.29 27.33
C PRO A 214 14.72 7.51 28.05
N TRP A 215 15.02 7.37 29.32
CA TRP A 215 15.85 8.30 30.12
C TRP A 215 15.36 9.76 30.09
N ASN A 216 14.07 10.03 29.90
CA ASN A 216 13.49 11.38 29.76
C ASN A 216 14.21 12.21 28.69
N ALA A 217 14.63 11.58 27.61
CA ALA A 217 15.29 12.26 26.49
C ALA A 217 14.38 13.27 25.81
N SER A 218 14.96 14.27 25.16
CA SER A 218 14.21 15.24 24.37
C SER A 218 13.91 14.65 22.98
N VAL A 219 12.64 14.33 22.74
CA VAL A 219 12.16 13.71 21.50
C VAL A 219 10.94 14.45 21.00
N LYS A 220 10.83 14.60 19.67
CA LYS A 220 9.64 15.09 18.97
C LYS A 220 9.25 14.09 17.90
N PHE A 221 7.96 13.93 17.69
CA PHE A 221 7.41 13.32 16.49
C PHE A 221 6.86 14.43 15.59
N ILE A 222 7.19 14.39 14.31
CA ILE A 222 6.78 15.37 13.31
C ILE A 222 5.97 14.60 12.27
N PRO A 223 4.62 14.63 12.30
CA PRO A 223 3.78 14.05 11.27
C PRO A 223 4.10 14.64 9.89
N ASN A 224 4.06 13.80 8.84
CA ASN A 224 4.36 14.25 7.49
C ASN A 224 3.19 13.99 6.54
N SER A 225 2.90 12.74 6.16
CA SER A 225 1.80 12.42 5.25
C SER A 225 0.85 11.38 5.82
N LYS A 226 -0.36 11.38 5.27
CA LYS A 226 -1.39 10.40 5.59
C LYS A 226 -2.27 10.12 4.38
N GLY A 227 -2.73 8.89 4.24
CA GLY A 227 -3.69 8.45 3.22
C GLY A 227 -4.51 7.27 3.73
N SER A 228 -5.80 7.30 3.43
CA SER A 228 -6.71 6.21 3.79
C SER A 228 -6.48 4.97 2.93
N GLY A 229 -6.82 3.81 3.44
CA GLY A 229 -6.96 2.61 2.66
C GLY A 229 -8.26 2.59 1.85
N VAL A 230 -8.42 1.60 0.99
CA VAL A 230 -9.62 1.39 0.18
C VAL A 230 -10.06 -0.06 0.33
N VAL A 231 -11.38 -0.25 0.40
CA VAL A 231 -12.02 -1.56 0.30
C VAL A 231 -12.93 -1.57 -0.93
N ALA A 232 -12.68 -2.49 -1.86
CA ALA A 232 -13.55 -2.81 -2.98
C ALA A 232 -14.28 -4.12 -2.66
N ASP A 233 -15.60 -4.04 -2.45
CA ASP A 233 -16.41 -5.20 -2.05
C ASP A 233 -16.62 -6.17 -3.23
N PRO A 234 -16.05 -7.39 -3.17
CA PRO A 234 -16.15 -8.36 -4.27
C PRO A 234 -17.54 -8.96 -4.44
N ASN A 235 -18.46 -8.71 -3.50
CA ASN A 235 -19.83 -9.25 -3.55
C ASN A 235 -20.83 -8.31 -4.24
N LYS A 236 -20.38 -7.18 -4.74
CA LYS A 236 -21.20 -6.26 -5.51
C LYS A 236 -21.58 -6.87 -6.87
N PRO A 237 -22.73 -6.46 -7.46
CA PRO A 237 -23.28 -7.10 -8.65
C PRO A 237 -22.33 -7.15 -9.85
N PHE A 238 -21.69 -6.04 -10.19
CA PHE A 238 -20.77 -6.01 -11.34
C PHE A 238 -19.55 -6.89 -11.10
N THR A 239 -18.91 -6.80 -9.93
CA THR A 239 -17.75 -7.63 -9.58
C THR A 239 -18.11 -9.11 -9.57
N THR A 240 -19.29 -9.48 -9.06
CA THR A 240 -19.77 -10.86 -9.07
C THR A 240 -19.88 -11.39 -10.51
N GLU A 241 -20.46 -10.61 -11.43
CA GLU A 241 -20.56 -11.01 -12.83
C GLU A 241 -19.19 -11.03 -13.53
N LEU A 242 -18.30 -10.11 -13.20
CA LEU A 242 -16.93 -10.12 -13.69
C LEU A 242 -16.17 -11.39 -13.25
N VAL A 243 -16.34 -11.82 -12.00
CA VAL A 243 -15.76 -13.07 -11.49
C VAL A 243 -16.33 -14.28 -12.24
N ASN A 244 -17.63 -14.31 -12.52
CA ASN A 244 -18.23 -15.37 -13.35
C ASN A 244 -17.63 -15.39 -14.76
N SER A 245 -17.43 -14.21 -15.34
CA SER A 245 -16.81 -14.06 -16.66
C SER A 245 -15.35 -14.49 -16.64
N PHE A 246 -14.59 -14.15 -15.60
CA PHE A 246 -13.22 -14.63 -15.37
C PHE A 246 -13.18 -16.15 -15.32
N ASN A 247 -13.94 -16.77 -14.43
CA ASN A 247 -13.97 -18.23 -14.24
C ASN A 247 -14.45 -18.99 -15.50
N SER A 248 -15.13 -18.33 -16.44
CA SER A 248 -15.53 -18.92 -17.73
C SER A 248 -14.55 -18.67 -18.87
N THR A 249 -13.60 -17.79 -18.70
CA THR A 249 -12.62 -17.39 -19.73
C THR A 249 -11.23 -17.87 -19.42
N TRP A 250 -10.83 -17.83 -18.15
CA TRP A 250 -9.52 -18.22 -17.68
C TRP A 250 -9.52 -19.68 -17.21
N GLU A 251 -8.37 -20.33 -17.25
CA GLU A 251 -8.23 -21.74 -16.81
C GLU A 251 -8.22 -21.89 -15.29
N ASN A 252 -7.81 -20.86 -14.56
CA ASN A 252 -7.71 -20.86 -13.12
C ASN A 252 -8.85 -20.06 -12.48
N GLU A 253 -9.17 -20.39 -11.22
CA GLU A 253 -10.14 -19.64 -10.42
C GLU A 253 -9.64 -18.23 -10.11
N THR A 254 -10.59 -17.31 -9.96
CA THR A 254 -10.31 -15.92 -9.62
C THR A 254 -9.67 -15.80 -8.24
N ALA A 255 -8.53 -15.12 -8.17
CA ALA A 255 -7.87 -14.75 -6.92
C ALA A 255 -8.36 -13.39 -6.41
N TYR A 256 -8.32 -13.23 -5.09
CA TYR A 256 -8.63 -11.97 -4.39
C TYR A 256 -7.39 -11.52 -3.64
N ILE A 257 -6.87 -10.35 -3.97
CA ILE A 257 -5.65 -9.83 -3.35
C ILE A 257 -5.86 -8.45 -2.74
N GLY A 258 -4.93 -8.07 -1.88
CA GLY A 258 -4.70 -6.68 -1.50
C GLY A 258 -3.46 -6.13 -2.22
N VAL A 259 -3.34 -4.81 -2.28
CA VAL A 259 -2.13 -4.13 -2.71
C VAL A 259 -1.54 -3.36 -1.54
N GLY A 260 -0.24 -3.54 -1.31
CA GLY A 260 0.49 -2.88 -0.23
C GLY A 260 0.71 -1.38 -0.46
N GLY A 261 0.59 -0.94 -1.71
CA GLY A 261 0.58 0.47 -2.11
C GLY A 261 -0.80 1.12 -1.95
N SER A 262 -0.82 2.44 -2.00
CA SER A 262 -2.06 3.22 -2.12
C SER A 262 -2.12 3.76 -3.55
N ILE A 263 -3.31 3.70 -4.15
CA ILE A 263 -3.62 4.46 -5.35
C ILE A 263 -4.34 5.73 -4.86
N PRO A 264 -3.66 6.89 -4.82
CA PRO A 264 -4.17 8.08 -4.12
C PRO A 264 -5.58 8.49 -4.56
N PHE A 265 -5.83 8.51 -5.87
CA PHE A 265 -7.12 8.92 -6.42
C PHE A 265 -8.24 7.89 -6.21
N ALA A 266 -7.95 6.63 -5.93
CA ALA A 266 -8.98 5.65 -5.60
C ALA A 266 -9.77 6.06 -4.35
N ASN A 267 -9.08 6.61 -3.34
CA ASN A 267 -9.73 7.19 -2.17
C ASN A 267 -10.63 8.38 -2.51
N ASP A 268 -10.19 9.24 -3.43
CA ASP A 268 -10.97 10.39 -3.86
C ASP A 268 -12.27 9.96 -4.55
N PHE A 269 -12.21 8.94 -5.41
CA PHE A 269 -13.40 8.36 -6.03
C PHE A 269 -14.35 7.73 -5.01
N VAL A 270 -13.86 6.95 -4.05
CA VAL A 270 -14.67 6.33 -2.99
C VAL A 270 -15.36 7.41 -2.13
N ARG A 271 -14.65 8.49 -1.80
CA ARG A 271 -15.18 9.60 -1.01
C ARG A 271 -16.28 10.36 -1.77
N GLU A 272 -16.06 10.67 -3.04
CA GLU A 272 -16.99 11.47 -3.85
C GLU A 272 -18.18 10.65 -4.37
N PHE A 273 -17.98 9.35 -4.60
CA PHE A 273 -19.01 8.45 -5.13
C PHE A 273 -19.21 7.22 -4.24
N PRO A 274 -19.66 7.39 -2.99
CA PRO A 274 -19.73 6.30 -1.99
C PRO A 274 -20.72 5.19 -2.35
N ASN A 275 -21.63 5.43 -3.30
CA ASN A 275 -22.61 4.45 -3.78
C ASN A 275 -22.11 3.70 -5.02
N ALA A 276 -21.07 4.16 -5.69
CA ALA A 276 -20.50 3.49 -6.85
C ALA A 276 -19.83 2.18 -6.42
N GLU A 277 -19.90 1.19 -7.29
CA GLU A 277 -19.13 -0.04 -7.14
C GLU A 277 -17.71 0.19 -7.66
N LEU A 278 -16.72 0.03 -6.79
CA LEU A 278 -15.31 0.14 -7.17
C LEU A 278 -14.77 -1.21 -7.59
N VAL A 279 -14.10 -1.26 -8.73
CA VAL A 279 -13.46 -2.44 -9.29
C VAL A 279 -12.01 -2.12 -9.63
N LEU A 280 -11.08 -2.87 -9.05
CA LEU A 280 -9.64 -2.72 -9.28
C LEU A 280 -9.12 -3.95 -10.01
N ILE A 281 -8.70 -3.79 -11.27
CA ILE A 281 -8.22 -4.87 -12.15
C ILE A 281 -7.10 -4.38 -13.06
N GLY A 282 -6.35 -5.30 -13.64
CA GLY A 282 -5.31 -5.00 -14.61
C GLY A 282 -4.82 -6.22 -15.36
N ALA A 283 -4.02 -6.01 -16.40
CA ALA A 283 -3.45 -7.08 -17.22
C ALA A 283 -2.02 -7.46 -16.81
N ALA A 284 -1.32 -6.64 -16.03
CA ALA A 284 0.00 -6.96 -15.49
C ALA A 284 -0.03 -8.19 -14.58
N ASP A 285 1.12 -8.73 -14.22
CA ASP A 285 1.25 -9.79 -13.23
C ASP A 285 2.42 -9.52 -12.29
N GLU A 286 2.31 -10.01 -11.05
CA GLU A 286 3.33 -9.86 -10.01
C GLU A 286 4.51 -10.83 -10.20
N GLU A 287 4.39 -11.79 -11.11
CA GLU A 287 5.42 -12.84 -11.28
C GLU A 287 6.55 -12.42 -12.22
N LEU A 288 6.24 -11.78 -13.36
CA LEU A 288 7.19 -11.33 -14.36
C LEU A 288 6.99 -9.88 -14.81
N GLY A 289 5.94 -9.21 -14.35
CA GLY A 289 5.58 -7.87 -14.80
C GLY A 289 6.66 -6.81 -14.57
N ASN A 290 7.44 -6.93 -13.48
CA ASN A 290 8.51 -6.00 -13.11
C ASN A 290 8.08 -4.53 -13.12
N ALA A 291 6.88 -4.22 -12.61
CA ALA A 291 6.39 -2.84 -12.57
C ALA A 291 7.43 -1.89 -11.96
N HIS A 292 7.64 -0.73 -12.59
CA HIS A 292 8.61 0.31 -12.20
C HIS A 292 10.09 -0.16 -12.25
N ALA A 293 10.40 -1.27 -12.93
CA ALA A 293 11.75 -1.81 -13.03
C ALA A 293 12.17 -2.04 -14.49
N PRO A 294 13.47 -2.24 -14.77
CA PRO A 294 13.93 -2.64 -16.10
C PRO A 294 13.23 -3.91 -16.59
N ASN A 295 12.93 -3.95 -17.89
CA ASN A 295 12.22 -5.05 -18.55
C ASN A 295 10.78 -5.24 -18.05
N GLU A 296 10.11 -4.17 -17.67
CA GLU A 296 8.67 -4.19 -17.41
C GLU A 296 7.92 -4.82 -18.60
N SER A 297 6.98 -5.70 -18.29
CA SER A 297 6.29 -6.50 -19.31
C SER A 297 4.85 -6.83 -18.92
N VAL A 298 4.07 -7.23 -19.91
CA VAL A 298 2.70 -7.73 -19.73
C VAL A 298 2.50 -8.96 -20.62
N GLN A 299 1.74 -9.94 -20.14
CA GLN A 299 1.37 -11.12 -20.91
C GLN A 299 0.30 -10.74 -21.95
N ILE A 300 0.53 -11.06 -23.23
CA ILE A 300 -0.45 -10.75 -24.30
C ILE A 300 -1.74 -11.53 -24.07
N ASP A 301 -1.63 -12.79 -23.65
CA ASP A 301 -2.79 -13.64 -23.34
C ASP A 301 -3.66 -13.03 -22.21
N HIS A 302 -3.05 -12.38 -21.20
CA HIS A 302 -3.80 -11.67 -20.16
C HIS A 302 -4.62 -10.50 -20.73
N ILE A 303 -4.04 -9.75 -21.68
CA ILE A 303 -4.75 -8.67 -22.37
C ILE A 303 -5.99 -9.23 -23.09
N GLU A 304 -5.80 -10.31 -23.84
CA GLU A 304 -6.86 -10.94 -24.62
C GLU A 304 -7.96 -11.52 -23.72
N MET A 305 -7.59 -12.29 -22.69
CA MET A 305 -8.53 -12.89 -21.73
C MET A 305 -9.28 -11.83 -20.91
N LEU A 306 -8.62 -10.72 -20.55
CA LEU A 306 -9.27 -9.61 -19.84
C LEU A 306 -10.27 -8.89 -20.74
N ILE A 307 -9.95 -8.67 -22.03
CA ILE A 307 -10.89 -8.11 -23.01
C ILE A 307 -12.12 -9.01 -23.10
N GLU A 308 -11.93 -10.32 -23.32
CA GLU A 308 -13.03 -11.27 -23.46
C GLU A 308 -13.92 -11.30 -22.20
N SER A 309 -13.32 -11.32 -21.03
CA SER A 309 -14.03 -11.32 -19.76
C SER A 309 -14.87 -10.05 -19.56
N LEU A 310 -14.31 -8.87 -19.83
CA LEU A 310 -15.05 -7.61 -19.74
C LEU A 310 -16.18 -7.51 -20.77
N VAL A 311 -15.97 -8.00 -21.99
CA VAL A 311 -17.02 -8.07 -23.02
C VAL A 311 -18.17 -8.99 -22.55
N LYS A 312 -17.86 -10.16 -21.98
CA LYS A 312 -18.87 -11.07 -21.40
C LYS A 312 -19.63 -10.40 -20.25
N THR A 313 -18.90 -9.79 -19.32
CA THR A 313 -19.49 -9.09 -18.18
C THR A 313 -20.49 -8.04 -18.65
N LEU A 314 -20.07 -7.15 -19.55
CA LEU A 314 -20.93 -6.07 -20.06
C LEU A 314 -22.15 -6.58 -20.84
N LYS A 315 -22.09 -7.76 -21.45
CA LYS A 315 -23.25 -8.36 -22.14
C LYS A 315 -24.26 -9.00 -21.19
N ASN A 316 -23.86 -9.31 -19.97
CA ASN A 316 -24.67 -10.05 -19.01
C ASN A 316 -25.34 -9.15 -17.95
N ILE A 317 -25.02 -7.85 -17.91
CA ILE A 317 -25.58 -6.87 -16.96
C ILE A 317 -26.72 -6.06 -17.52
#